data_9ab767853c38d704f73fe728bf03a78b
#
_entry.id   9ab767853c38d704f73fe728bf03a78b
#
_cell.length_a   1.000
_cell.length_b   1.000
_cell.length_c   1.000
_cell.angle_alpha   90.00
_cell.angle_beta   90.00
_cell.angle_gamma   90.00
#
_symmetry.space_group_name_H-M   'P 1'
#
loop_
_entity.id
_entity.type
_entity.pdbx_description
1 polymer ?
#
loop_
_entity_poly.entity_id
_entity_poly.type
_entity_poly.pdbx_seq_one_letter_code
_entity_poly.pdbx_strand_id
1 'polypeptide(L)'
;MTAKPVVLVVEDDKVQSDLVMEIINETGLYTTIAAYDGEQAFEVLKSYQRGFNFLSNGVSCILLDWQMPRMNGQAFIKRLRAEEGRSPFKRHIPVVIFSAYSDRERMQLAQDPTFGLASGYIVKPFEEQELLTLLKRIVIHKEGEILREILIERESRWMRELRK
;
A
#
# COMPACT_ATOMS: atom_id res chain seq x y z
N MET A 1 16.94 -8.02 -18.65
CA MET A 1 16.83 -7.31 -17.34
C MET A 1 15.37 -7.23 -16.97
N THR A 2 15.00 -7.76 -15.85
CA THR A 2 13.66 -7.54 -15.28
C THR A 2 13.57 -6.10 -14.77
N ALA A 3 12.50 -5.39 -15.14
CA ALA A 3 12.29 -4.04 -14.64
C ALA A 3 12.11 -4.06 -13.12
N LYS A 4 12.65 -3.05 -12.43
CA LYS A 4 12.55 -2.94 -10.97
C LYS A 4 11.10 -2.74 -10.55
N PRO A 5 10.67 -3.33 -9.42
CA PRO A 5 9.37 -3.04 -8.84
C PRO A 5 9.21 -1.55 -8.54
N VAL A 6 8.01 -1.03 -8.77
CA VAL A 6 7.69 0.38 -8.54
C VAL A 6 6.99 0.55 -7.19
N VAL A 7 7.50 1.43 -6.35
CA VAL A 7 6.92 1.80 -5.06
C VAL A 7 6.37 3.23 -5.18
N LEU A 8 5.08 3.39 -4.97
CA LEU A 8 4.42 4.69 -4.92
C LEU A 8 4.43 5.21 -3.48
N VAL A 9 5.07 6.35 -3.25
CA VAL A 9 5.10 7.04 -1.95
C VAL A 9 4.04 8.13 -1.97
N VAL A 10 3.03 8.02 -1.12
CA VAL A 10 1.92 8.98 -0.98
C VAL A 10 2.07 9.68 0.37
N GLU A 11 2.62 10.88 0.34
CA GLU A 11 3.00 11.67 1.52
C GLU A 11 2.92 13.16 1.16
N ASP A 12 2.17 13.95 1.91
CA ASP A 12 1.98 15.37 1.62
C ASP A 12 3.18 16.24 2.04
N ASP A 13 3.97 15.79 3.01
CA ASP A 13 5.24 16.41 3.36
C ASP A 13 6.34 15.98 2.38
N LYS A 14 6.77 16.94 1.56
CA LYS A 14 7.81 16.70 0.56
C LYS A 14 9.13 16.22 1.14
N VAL A 15 9.53 16.75 2.29
CA VAL A 15 10.82 16.40 2.92
C VAL A 15 10.77 14.95 3.40
N GLN A 16 9.65 14.54 4.01
CA GLN A 16 9.46 13.15 4.42
C GLN A 16 9.35 12.21 3.21
N SER A 17 8.64 12.62 2.16
CA SER A 17 8.54 11.86 0.92
C SER A 17 9.91 11.62 0.28
N ASP A 18 10.70 12.69 0.14
CA ASP A 18 12.04 12.63 -0.46
C ASP A 18 12.98 11.72 0.37
N LEU A 19 12.95 11.82 1.69
CA LEU A 19 13.73 10.96 2.59
C LEU A 19 13.37 9.49 2.42
N VAL A 20 12.09 9.15 2.41
CA VAL A 20 11.62 7.77 2.23
C VAL A 20 12.05 7.23 0.86
N MET A 21 11.93 8.04 -0.19
CA MET A 21 12.36 7.65 -1.53
C MET A 21 13.87 7.46 -1.63
N GLU A 22 14.67 8.31 -0.99
CA GLU A 22 16.12 8.18 -0.94
C GLU A 22 16.53 6.84 -0.32
N ILE A 23 16.02 6.53 0.88
CA ILE A 23 16.26 5.26 1.57
C ILE A 23 15.96 4.06 0.66
N ILE A 24 14.83 4.09 -0.04
CA ILE A 24 14.41 2.98 -0.90
C ILE A 24 15.30 2.88 -2.14
N ASN A 25 15.60 4.01 -2.78
CA ASN A 25 16.40 4.06 -4.01
C ASN A 25 17.86 3.66 -3.79
N GLU A 26 18.44 3.95 -2.63
CA GLU A 26 19.81 3.54 -2.26
C GLU A 26 20.00 2.02 -2.29
N THR A 27 18.94 1.24 -2.07
CA THR A 27 19.01 -0.22 -2.20
C THR A 27 19.29 -0.70 -3.63
N GLY A 28 18.99 0.12 -4.63
CA GLY A 28 19.06 -0.26 -6.04
C GLY A 28 18.05 -1.32 -6.48
N LEU A 29 17.16 -1.77 -5.59
CA LEU A 29 16.20 -2.86 -5.86
C LEU A 29 14.86 -2.36 -6.40
N TYR A 30 14.49 -1.11 -6.15
CA TYR A 30 13.19 -0.53 -6.47
C TYR A 30 13.33 0.73 -7.32
N THR A 31 12.21 1.16 -7.90
CA THR A 31 12.02 2.51 -8.44
C THR A 31 10.92 3.18 -7.63
N THR A 32 11.11 4.42 -7.21
CA THR A 32 10.11 5.16 -6.43
C THR A 32 9.43 6.24 -7.26
N ILE A 33 8.17 6.52 -6.94
CA ILE A 33 7.39 7.63 -7.48
C ILE A 33 6.68 8.32 -6.32
N ALA A 34 6.67 9.64 -6.32
CA ALA A 34 5.96 10.44 -5.32
C ALA A 34 4.56 10.82 -5.79
N ALA A 35 3.63 10.89 -4.83
CA ALA A 35 2.37 11.61 -4.94
C ALA A 35 2.16 12.37 -3.61
N TYR A 36 1.75 13.61 -3.69
CA TYR A 36 1.64 14.48 -2.52
C TYR A 36 0.21 14.63 -1.99
N ASP A 37 -0.71 13.91 -2.58
CA ASP A 37 -2.08 13.72 -2.09
C ASP A 37 -2.73 12.49 -2.76
N GLY A 38 -3.92 12.14 -2.26
CA GLY A 38 -4.64 10.96 -2.75
C GLY A 38 -5.09 11.07 -4.21
N GLU A 39 -5.43 12.26 -4.71
CA GLU A 39 -5.83 12.42 -6.12
C GLU A 39 -4.65 12.25 -7.07
N GLN A 40 -3.50 12.86 -6.75
CA GLN A 40 -2.26 12.63 -7.51
C GLN A 40 -1.87 11.15 -7.51
N ALA A 41 -2.03 10.46 -6.38
CA ALA A 41 -1.77 9.02 -6.32
C ALA A 41 -2.66 8.24 -7.29
N PHE A 42 -3.95 8.57 -7.40
CA PHE A 42 -4.83 7.95 -8.38
C PHE A 42 -4.47 8.28 -9.83
N GLU A 43 -3.99 9.49 -10.11
CA GLU A 43 -3.47 9.86 -11.43
C GLU A 43 -2.24 9.03 -11.81
N VAL A 44 -1.30 8.88 -10.88
CA VAL A 44 -0.13 8.00 -11.05
C VAL A 44 -0.57 6.56 -11.32
N LEU A 45 -1.47 6.01 -10.50
CA LEU A 45 -1.99 4.65 -10.70
C LEU A 45 -2.64 4.46 -12.07
N LYS A 46 -3.42 5.44 -12.54
CA LYS A 46 -4.04 5.41 -13.86
C LYS A 46 -3.00 5.47 -14.99
N SER A 47 -1.95 6.26 -14.84
CA SER A 47 -0.88 6.37 -15.86
C SER A 47 -0.14 5.06 -16.04
N TYR A 48 0.13 4.36 -14.95
CA TYR A 48 0.75 3.03 -14.96
C TYR A 48 -0.15 1.93 -15.55
N GLN A 49 -1.46 2.08 -15.46
CA GLN A 49 -2.43 1.14 -16.05
C GLN A 49 -2.63 1.35 -17.55
N ARG A 50 -2.38 2.56 -18.07
CA ARG A 50 -2.55 2.90 -19.50
C ARG A 50 -1.34 2.58 -20.37
N GLY A 51 -0.19 2.28 -19.79
CA GLY A 51 1.00 1.87 -20.54
C GLY A 51 0.74 0.55 -21.25
N PHE A 52 1.31 0.40 -22.46
CA PHE A 52 1.15 -0.76 -23.37
C PHE A 52 1.61 -2.11 -22.80
N ASN A 53 2.11 -2.13 -21.58
CA ASN A 53 2.57 -3.32 -20.88
C ASN A 53 1.52 -3.85 -19.92
N PHE A 54 0.50 -4.50 -20.44
CA PHE A 54 -0.44 -5.31 -19.65
C PHE A 54 0.23 -6.42 -18.83
N LEU A 55 1.50 -6.70 -19.09
CA LEU A 55 2.25 -7.81 -18.51
C LEU A 55 3.38 -7.39 -17.55
N SER A 56 3.72 -6.11 -17.47
CA SER A 56 4.84 -5.69 -16.62
C SER A 56 4.62 -4.33 -16.00
N ASN A 57 4.74 -4.32 -14.68
CA ASN A 57 5.10 -3.20 -13.84
C ASN A 57 4.06 -2.10 -13.66
N GLY A 58 2.88 -2.48 -13.24
CA GLY A 58 2.09 -1.61 -12.40
C GLY A 58 2.82 -1.28 -11.10
N VAL A 59 2.27 -0.38 -10.32
CA VAL A 59 2.75 -0.11 -8.97
C VAL A 59 2.72 -1.41 -8.15
N SER A 60 3.86 -1.76 -7.57
CA SER A 60 4.05 -3.01 -6.82
C SER A 60 3.71 -2.89 -5.34
N CYS A 61 3.78 -1.67 -4.79
CA CYS A 61 3.43 -1.35 -3.41
C CYS A 61 3.15 0.14 -3.29
N ILE A 62 2.24 0.50 -2.40
CA ILE A 62 1.95 1.88 -2.01
C ILE A 62 2.38 2.07 -0.56
N LEU A 63 3.23 3.06 -0.30
CA LEU A 63 3.50 3.58 1.04
C LEU A 63 2.60 4.78 1.24
N LEU A 64 1.69 4.70 2.19
CA LEU A 64 0.60 5.67 2.35
C LEU A 64 0.67 6.35 3.71
N ASP A 65 0.88 7.66 3.72
CA ASP A 65 0.66 8.42 4.94
C ASP A 65 -0.83 8.40 5.32
N TRP A 66 -1.08 8.15 6.61
CA TRP A 66 -2.46 8.05 7.09
C TRP A 66 -3.12 9.42 7.25
N GLN A 67 -2.32 10.43 7.60
CA GLN A 67 -2.79 11.79 7.88
C GLN A 67 -2.45 12.74 6.75
N MET A 68 -3.25 12.76 5.72
CA MET A 68 -3.11 13.70 4.63
C MET A 68 -4.31 14.66 4.58
N PRO A 69 -4.10 15.92 4.13
CA PRO A 69 -5.20 16.84 3.88
C PRO A 69 -6.08 16.35 2.72
N ARG A 70 -7.34 16.77 2.72
CA ARG A 70 -8.35 16.48 1.68
C ARG A 70 -8.78 15.01 1.60
N MET A 71 -7.86 14.08 1.46
CA MET A 71 -8.15 12.64 1.42
C MET A 71 -7.21 11.92 2.38
N ASN A 72 -7.70 11.48 3.52
CA ASN A 72 -6.92 10.70 4.48
C ASN A 72 -6.68 9.27 3.99
N GLY A 73 -5.76 8.56 4.64
CA GLY A 73 -5.40 7.20 4.27
C GLY A 73 -6.58 6.23 4.24
N GLN A 74 -7.55 6.38 5.15
CA GLN A 74 -8.75 5.55 5.18
C GLN A 74 -9.60 5.72 3.91
N ALA A 75 -9.88 6.95 3.53
CA ALA A 75 -10.65 7.26 2.32
C ALA A 75 -9.92 6.76 1.07
N PHE A 76 -8.60 6.94 1.04
CA PHE A 76 -7.76 6.44 -0.06
C PHE A 76 -7.86 4.92 -0.22
N ILE A 77 -7.65 4.15 0.85
CA ILE A 77 -7.69 2.68 0.78
C ILE A 77 -9.08 2.20 0.38
N LYS A 78 -10.14 2.74 0.94
CA LYS A 78 -11.52 2.38 0.58
C LYS A 78 -11.78 2.59 -0.91
N ARG A 79 -11.39 3.75 -1.45
CA ARG A 79 -11.52 4.04 -2.88
C ARG A 79 -10.67 3.11 -3.75
N LEU A 80 -9.41 2.88 -3.35
CA LEU A 80 -8.51 1.97 -4.07
C LEU A 80 -9.12 0.56 -4.17
N ARG A 81 -9.58 0.00 -3.07
CA ARG A 81 -10.20 -1.33 -3.05
C ARG A 81 -11.49 -1.40 -3.86
N ALA A 82 -12.31 -0.35 -3.82
CA ALA A 82 -13.51 -0.26 -4.65
C ALA A 82 -13.19 -0.21 -6.14
N GLU A 83 -12.13 0.51 -6.55
CA GLU A 83 -11.68 0.58 -7.94
C GLU A 83 -11.07 -0.75 -8.42
N GLU A 84 -10.31 -1.43 -7.56
CA GLU A 84 -9.76 -2.76 -7.84
C GLU A 84 -10.87 -3.81 -8.00
N GLY A 85 -11.89 -3.77 -7.14
CA GLY A 85 -13.01 -4.72 -7.18
C GLY A 85 -13.92 -4.59 -8.42
N ARG A 86 -13.85 -3.48 -9.15
CA ARG A 86 -14.62 -3.27 -10.40
C ARG A 86 -14.06 -4.01 -11.62
N SER A 87 -12.85 -4.55 -11.52
CA SER A 87 -12.22 -5.25 -12.64
C SER A 87 -11.61 -6.57 -12.18
N PRO A 88 -12.03 -7.70 -12.76
CA PRO A 88 -11.47 -9.02 -12.40
C PRO A 88 -10.00 -9.17 -12.77
N PHE A 89 -9.47 -8.26 -13.60
CA PHE A 89 -8.07 -8.27 -14.05
C PHE A 89 -7.18 -7.32 -13.25
N LYS A 90 -7.74 -6.49 -12.38
CA LYS A 90 -6.94 -5.61 -11.52
C LYS A 90 -6.33 -6.40 -10.37
N ARG A 91 -5.01 -6.34 -10.27
CA ARG A 91 -4.30 -6.85 -9.10
C ARG A 91 -4.58 -5.97 -7.89
N HIS A 92 -4.63 -6.57 -6.74
CA HIS A 92 -4.59 -5.85 -5.48
C HIS A 92 -3.18 -5.35 -5.22
N ILE A 93 -3.05 -4.04 -5.10
CA ILE A 93 -1.78 -3.42 -4.80
C ILE A 93 -1.59 -3.45 -3.27
N PRO A 94 -0.50 -4.04 -2.76
CA PRO A 94 -0.18 -3.97 -1.34
C PRO A 94 -0.04 -2.52 -0.88
N VAL A 95 -0.65 -2.20 0.27
CA VAL A 95 -0.55 -0.87 0.89
C VAL A 95 0.11 -1.01 2.25
N VAL A 96 1.18 -0.26 2.48
CA VAL A 96 1.81 -0.08 3.79
C VAL A 96 1.42 1.29 4.33
N ILE A 97 0.85 1.31 5.51
CA ILE A 97 0.43 2.54 6.17
C ILE A 97 1.61 3.12 6.98
N PHE A 98 1.88 4.39 6.77
CA PHE A 98 2.76 5.20 7.61
C PHE A 98 1.92 6.07 8.54
N SER A 99 2.18 6.05 9.83
CA SER A 99 1.42 6.86 10.79
C SER A 99 2.25 7.33 11.96
N ALA A 100 2.01 8.57 12.40
CA ALA A 100 2.57 9.15 13.61
C ALA A 100 1.71 8.91 14.86
N TYR A 101 0.72 8.03 14.79
CA TYR A 101 -0.24 7.84 15.86
C TYR A 101 0.33 7.30 17.17
N SER A 102 -0.20 7.81 18.29
CA SER A 102 -0.01 7.27 19.62
C SER A 102 -0.61 5.86 19.76
N ASP A 103 -0.19 5.11 20.77
CA ASP A 103 -0.69 3.76 21.04
C ASP A 103 -2.22 3.69 21.25
N ARG A 104 -2.81 4.76 21.80
CA ARG A 104 -4.26 4.86 22.01
C ARG A 104 -5.02 4.98 20.68
N GLU A 105 -4.50 5.78 19.77
CA GLU A 105 -5.06 5.94 18.43
C GLU A 105 -4.89 4.65 17.60
N ARG A 106 -3.78 3.93 17.80
CA ARG A 106 -3.57 2.60 17.18
C ARG A 106 -4.61 1.59 17.61
N MET A 107 -5.00 1.55 18.90
CA MET A 107 -6.04 0.65 19.39
C MET A 107 -7.40 0.95 18.75
N GLN A 108 -7.74 2.23 18.56
CA GLN A 108 -8.97 2.63 17.88
C GLN A 108 -8.94 2.27 16.39
N LEU A 109 -7.79 2.45 15.76
CA LEU A 109 -7.58 2.12 14.34
C LEU A 109 -7.57 0.59 14.12
N ALA A 110 -7.03 -0.20 15.04
CA ALA A 110 -7.05 -1.67 14.96
C ALA A 110 -8.49 -2.25 14.97
N GLN A 111 -9.45 -1.47 15.44
CA GLN A 111 -10.88 -1.81 15.35
C GLN A 111 -11.54 -1.34 14.06
N ASP A 112 -10.86 -0.53 13.24
CA ASP A 112 -11.38 -0.08 11.94
C ASP A 112 -11.17 -1.19 10.89
N PRO A 113 -12.24 -1.68 10.27
CA PRO A 113 -12.15 -2.71 9.23
C PRO A 113 -11.25 -2.33 8.04
N THR A 114 -11.01 -1.03 7.84
CA THR A 114 -10.14 -0.51 6.77
C THR A 114 -8.68 -0.88 7.00
N PHE A 115 -8.25 -1.06 8.25
CA PHE A 115 -6.91 -1.53 8.59
C PHE A 115 -6.64 -2.96 8.07
N GLY A 116 -7.64 -3.81 8.08
CA GLY A 116 -7.55 -5.16 7.50
C GLY A 116 -7.33 -5.16 5.98
N LEU A 117 -7.46 -4.00 5.32
CA LEU A 117 -7.22 -3.83 3.89
C LEU A 117 -5.77 -3.42 3.56
N ALA A 118 -4.95 -3.11 4.57
CA ALA A 118 -3.52 -2.83 4.43
C ALA A 118 -2.70 -4.12 4.55
N SER A 119 -1.54 -4.13 3.89
CA SER A 119 -0.60 -5.26 3.92
C SER A 119 0.50 -5.09 4.97
N GLY A 120 0.66 -3.90 5.52
CA GLY A 120 1.65 -3.59 6.52
C GLY A 120 1.43 -2.22 7.15
N TYR A 121 2.18 -1.99 8.23
CA TYR A 121 2.07 -0.78 9.03
C TYR A 121 3.44 -0.40 9.59
N ILE A 122 3.80 0.87 9.48
CA ILE A 122 5.02 1.45 10.04
C ILE A 122 4.65 2.70 10.85
N VAL A 123 5.22 2.81 12.04
CA VAL A 123 5.02 3.94 12.94
C VAL A 123 6.14 4.95 12.78
N LYS A 124 5.80 6.21 12.60
CA LYS A 124 6.77 7.32 12.59
C LYS A 124 7.10 7.72 14.06
N PRO A 125 8.37 7.97 14.40
CA PRO A 125 9.56 7.77 13.59
C PRO A 125 9.90 6.28 13.45
N PHE A 126 10.52 5.89 12.34
CA PHE A 126 10.88 4.51 12.01
C PHE A 126 12.36 4.37 11.70
N GLU A 127 12.88 3.16 11.82
CA GLU A 127 14.23 2.81 11.41
C GLU A 127 14.24 2.40 9.93
N GLU A 128 15.28 2.82 9.17
CA GLU A 128 15.44 2.42 7.76
C GLU A 128 15.30 0.92 7.55
N GLN A 129 15.91 0.14 8.43
CA GLN A 129 15.90 -1.31 8.35
C GLN A 129 14.49 -1.90 8.49
N GLU A 130 13.63 -1.28 9.27
CA GLU A 130 12.21 -1.68 9.41
C GLU A 130 11.48 -1.50 8.07
N LEU A 131 11.62 -0.32 7.45
CA LEU A 131 11.03 -0.03 6.14
C LEU A 131 11.52 -1.00 5.07
N LEU A 132 12.84 -1.17 4.96
CA LEU A 132 13.43 -2.01 3.92
C LEU A 132 13.10 -3.50 4.10
N THR A 133 13.05 -3.96 5.35
CA THR A 133 12.65 -5.34 5.66
C THR A 133 11.20 -5.59 5.27
N LEU A 134 10.29 -4.67 5.61
CA LEU A 134 8.89 -4.79 5.28
C LEU A 134 8.65 -4.74 3.76
N LEU A 135 9.29 -3.82 3.05
CA LEU A 135 9.22 -3.74 1.59
C LEU A 135 9.72 -5.02 0.92
N LYS A 136 10.83 -5.56 1.39
CA LYS A 136 11.37 -6.82 0.86
C LYS A 136 10.38 -7.97 1.02
N ARG A 137 9.78 -8.10 2.19
CA ARG A 137 8.76 -9.12 2.47
C ARG A 137 7.54 -8.98 1.56
N ILE A 138 7.02 -7.77 1.40
CA ILE A 138 5.79 -7.51 0.64
C ILE A 138 6.04 -7.59 -0.87
N VAL A 139 7.10 -6.95 -1.36
CA VAL A 139 7.31 -6.75 -2.81
C VAL A 139 8.10 -7.91 -3.43
N ILE A 140 9.15 -8.37 -2.75
CA ILE A 140 10.04 -9.41 -3.28
C ILE A 140 9.53 -10.81 -2.93
N HIS A 141 9.17 -11.04 -1.67
CA HIS A 141 8.67 -12.34 -1.21
C HIS A 141 7.16 -12.51 -1.38
N LYS A 142 6.44 -11.45 -1.79
CA LYS A 142 4.98 -11.45 -2.02
C LYS A 142 4.14 -11.94 -0.83
N GLU A 143 4.64 -11.77 0.38
CA GLU A 143 3.96 -12.19 1.60
C GLU A 143 2.59 -11.50 1.77
N GLY A 144 2.44 -10.28 1.27
CA GLY A 144 1.17 -9.56 1.27
C GLY A 144 0.08 -10.23 0.41
N GLU A 145 0.44 -10.89 -0.68
CA GLU A 145 -0.49 -11.66 -1.52
C GLU A 145 -0.97 -12.92 -0.78
N ILE A 146 -0.04 -13.64 -0.14
CA ILE A 146 -0.32 -14.86 0.63
C ILE A 146 -1.23 -14.56 1.83
N LEU A 147 -0.91 -13.54 2.62
CA LEU A 147 -1.72 -13.13 3.77
C LEU A 147 -3.13 -12.76 3.36
N ARG A 148 -3.29 -12.12 2.21
CA ARG A 148 -4.57 -11.72 1.68
C ARG A 148 -5.38 -12.91 1.17
N GLU A 149 -4.79 -13.84 0.45
CA GLU A 149 -5.47 -15.08 0.04
C GLU A 149 -6.02 -15.82 1.27
N ILE A 150 -5.21 -15.92 2.34
CA ILE A 150 -5.62 -16.51 3.61
C ILE A 150 -6.80 -15.75 4.24
N LEU A 151 -6.80 -14.41 4.21
CA LEU A 151 -7.88 -13.59 4.75
C LEU A 151 -9.17 -13.75 3.95
N ILE A 152 -9.09 -13.74 2.62
CA ILE A 152 -10.25 -13.96 1.73
C ILE A 152 -10.83 -15.36 1.94
N GLU A 153 -9.99 -16.36 2.06
CA GLU A 153 -10.43 -17.76 2.30
C GLU A 153 -11.11 -17.89 3.67
N ARG A 154 -10.59 -17.21 4.69
CA ARG A 154 -11.15 -17.18 6.04
C ARG A 154 -12.51 -16.48 6.08
N GLU A 155 -12.65 -15.32 5.44
CA GLU A 155 -13.93 -14.62 5.31
C GLU A 155 -14.96 -15.45 4.53
N SER A 156 -14.54 -16.05 3.43
CA SER A 156 -15.41 -16.92 2.62
C SER A 156 -15.88 -18.15 3.37
N ARG A 157 -15.05 -18.71 4.26
CA ARG A 157 -15.42 -19.82 5.14
C ARG A 157 -16.43 -19.37 6.19
N TRP A 158 -16.17 -18.25 6.85
CA TRP A 158 -17.06 -17.68 7.86
C TRP A 158 -18.43 -17.33 7.30
N MET A 159 -18.50 -16.71 6.11
CA MET A 159 -19.75 -16.40 5.42
C MET A 159 -20.53 -17.67 5.01
N ARG A 160 -19.84 -18.77 4.72
CA ARG A 160 -20.50 -20.06 4.43
C ARG A 160 -21.07 -20.72 5.68
N GLU A 161 -20.46 -20.53 6.82
CA GLU A 161 -20.94 -21.06 8.11
C GLU A 161 -22.16 -20.30 8.63
N LEU A 162 -22.23 -18.97 8.38
CA LEU A 162 -23.39 -18.15 8.75
C LEU A 162 -24.65 -18.42 7.91
N ARG A 163 -24.52 -19.10 6.77
CA ARG A 163 -25.65 -19.43 5.89
C ARG A 163 -26.23 -20.82 6.15
N LYS A 164 -25.69 -21.57 7.09
CA LYS A 164 -26.19 -22.88 7.55
C LYS A 164 -27.07 -22.72 8.79
#